data_cde7e539c53884b8c6a3f7de4573ecdc
#
_entry.id   cde7e539c53884b8c6a3f7de4573ecdc
#
_cell.length_a   1.000
_cell.length_b   1.000
_cell.length_c   1.000
_cell.angle_alpha   90.00
_cell.angle_beta   90.00
_cell.angle_gamma   90.00
#
_symmetry.space_group_name_H-M   'P 1'
#
loop_
_entity.id
_entity.type
_entity.pdbx_description
1 polymer ?
#
loop_
_entity_poly.entity_id
_entity_poly.type
_entity_poly.pdbx_seq_one_letter_code
_entity_poly.pdbx_strand_id
1 'polypeptide(L)'
;MRRLASEGSRPRLPWSFRLDPVIRDPSLTQPILENLKADPSLYVRKSVANHLNDISKDHPELMLDWLNRWDLKNARSAWIARHASRSLIKAGHPRSFRLFGFTAKPAVKISGFVVTPAKLKLGGVLTFSFTLKSLARKPQKLAVDYIVHDRKKSGQLAPKVFKLKETTLAAGASIAIGKRQRITNFTARVDHA
;
A
#
# COMPACT_ATOMS: atom_id res chain seq x y z
N MET A 1 23.38 -14.80 1.28
CA MET A 1 22.71 -15.56 2.37
C MET A 1 21.49 -14.83 2.97
N ARG A 2 21.58 -13.62 3.56
CA ARG A 2 20.44 -12.95 4.25
C ARG A 2 19.16 -12.84 3.45
N ARG A 3 19.23 -12.38 2.18
CA ARG A 3 18.06 -12.33 1.30
C ARG A 3 17.47 -13.73 1.02
N LEU A 4 18.32 -14.72 0.77
CA LEU A 4 17.88 -16.09 0.50
C LEU A 4 17.03 -16.63 1.66
N ALA A 5 17.45 -16.39 2.91
CA ALA A 5 16.69 -16.80 4.08
C ALA A 5 15.28 -16.19 4.09
N SER A 6 15.16 -14.87 3.86
CA SER A 6 13.85 -14.20 3.82
C SER A 6 13.04 -14.53 2.56
N GLU A 7 13.66 -14.59 1.38
CA GLU A 7 12.94 -14.82 0.12
C GLU A 7 12.49 -16.28 -0.02
N GLY A 8 13.38 -17.25 0.32
CA GLY A 8 13.11 -18.68 0.17
C GLY A 8 12.08 -19.21 1.18
N SER A 9 11.85 -18.49 2.29
CA SER A 9 10.83 -18.86 3.29
C SER A 9 9.51 -18.09 3.13
N ARG A 10 9.32 -17.34 2.04
CA ARG A 10 8.07 -16.62 1.79
C ARG A 10 6.89 -17.57 1.60
N PRO A 11 5.75 -17.34 2.26
CA PRO A 11 4.57 -18.20 2.12
C PRO A 11 3.97 -18.22 0.72
N ARG A 12 4.20 -17.12 -0.06
CA ARG A 12 3.61 -16.92 -1.40
C ARG A 12 4.64 -16.34 -2.37
N LEU A 13 5.76 -17.06 -2.54
CA LEU A 13 6.81 -16.65 -3.48
C LEU A 13 6.25 -16.69 -4.91
N PRO A 14 6.35 -15.59 -5.68
CA PRO A 14 5.95 -15.58 -7.10
C PRO A 14 6.71 -16.65 -7.90
N TRP A 15 6.01 -17.31 -8.83
CA TRP A 15 6.55 -18.35 -9.70
C TRP A 15 7.04 -19.61 -8.97
N SER A 16 6.62 -19.82 -7.74
CA SER A 16 6.95 -20.98 -6.93
C SER A 16 5.68 -21.56 -6.28
N PHE A 17 5.82 -22.73 -5.66
CA PHE A 17 4.75 -23.31 -4.85
C PHE A 17 4.52 -22.50 -3.57
N ARG A 18 3.35 -22.68 -2.98
CA ARG A 18 3.02 -22.08 -1.68
C ARG A 18 3.64 -22.90 -0.56
N LEU A 19 4.14 -22.21 0.45
CA LEU A 19 4.61 -22.84 1.67
C LEU A 19 3.45 -22.91 2.69
N ASP A 20 2.59 -23.91 2.54
CA ASP A 20 1.40 -24.08 3.38
C ASP A 20 1.69 -24.14 4.90
N PRO A 21 2.78 -24.73 5.39
CA PRO A 21 3.14 -24.63 6.81
C PRO A 21 3.32 -23.19 7.28
N VAL A 22 3.98 -22.33 6.47
CA VAL A 22 4.20 -20.91 6.79
C VAL A 22 2.92 -20.09 6.62
N ILE A 23 2.02 -20.50 5.69
CA ILE A 23 0.71 -19.88 5.57
C ILE A 23 -0.13 -20.15 6.80
N ARG A 24 -0.11 -21.38 7.33
CA ARG A 24 -0.84 -21.74 8.55
C ARG A 24 -0.24 -21.14 9.81
N ASP A 25 1.09 -21.18 9.92
CA ASP A 25 1.82 -20.65 11.06
C ASP A 25 3.02 -19.79 10.61
N PRO A 26 2.81 -18.48 10.41
CA PRO A 26 3.90 -17.58 10.02
C PRO A 26 4.96 -17.39 11.11
N SER A 27 4.71 -17.80 12.36
CA SER A 27 5.68 -17.70 13.46
C SER A 27 6.97 -18.49 13.18
N LEU A 28 6.90 -19.53 12.36
CA LEU A 28 8.05 -20.31 11.89
C LEU A 28 9.14 -19.43 11.21
N THR A 29 8.76 -18.33 10.60
CA THR A 29 9.68 -17.43 9.90
C THR A 29 9.95 -16.13 10.66
N GLN A 30 9.27 -15.91 11.77
CA GLN A 30 9.43 -14.69 12.58
C GLN A 30 10.88 -14.41 12.99
N PRO A 31 11.69 -15.40 13.47
CA PRO A 31 13.09 -15.14 13.84
C PRO A 31 13.93 -14.59 12.68
N ILE A 32 13.68 -15.05 11.45
CA ILE A 32 14.38 -14.56 10.25
C ILE A 32 14.02 -13.09 10.02
N LEU A 33 12.74 -12.74 10.11
CA LEU A 33 12.25 -11.38 9.86
C LEU A 33 12.72 -10.42 10.94
N GLU A 34 12.74 -10.85 12.22
CA GLU A 34 13.26 -10.07 13.34
C GLU A 34 14.76 -9.76 13.19
N ASN A 35 15.56 -10.74 12.79
CA ASN A 35 16.99 -10.54 12.57
C ASN A 35 17.29 -9.59 11.38
N LEU A 36 16.38 -9.48 10.43
CA LEU A 36 16.53 -8.67 9.22
C LEU A 36 15.75 -7.36 9.22
N LYS A 37 15.06 -7.02 10.30
CA LYS A 37 14.16 -5.84 10.39
C LYS A 37 14.82 -4.48 10.19
N ALA A 38 16.15 -4.41 10.30
CA ALA A 38 16.92 -3.18 10.08
C ALA A 38 18.13 -3.41 9.14
N ASP A 39 18.05 -4.40 8.25
CA ASP A 39 19.15 -4.76 7.36
C ASP A 39 19.63 -3.55 6.55
N PRO A 40 20.96 -3.31 6.45
CA PRO A 40 21.50 -2.18 5.71
C PRO A 40 21.21 -2.24 4.21
N SER A 41 21.07 -3.44 3.63
CA SER A 41 20.81 -3.64 2.21
C SER A 41 19.34 -3.40 1.88
N LEU A 42 19.05 -2.46 0.97
CA LEU A 42 17.71 -2.26 0.44
C LEU A 42 17.16 -3.51 -0.25
N TYR A 43 18.04 -4.29 -0.87
CA TYR A 43 17.68 -5.53 -1.55
C TYR A 43 17.14 -6.59 -0.57
N VAL A 44 17.74 -6.68 0.63
CA VAL A 44 17.26 -7.54 1.72
C VAL A 44 15.96 -6.99 2.31
N ARG A 45 15.91 -5.68 2.61
CA ARG A 45 14.68 -5.03 3.14
C ARG A 45 13.47 -5.22 2.24
N LYS A 46 13.64 -5.18 0.91
CA LYS A 46 12.55 -5.47 -0.05
C LYS A 46 12.01 -6.89 0.12
N SER A 47 12.89 -7.87 0.31
CA SER A 47 12.51 -9.26 0.56
C SER A 47 11.72 -9.40 1.86
N VAL A 48 12.24 -8.86 2.97
CA VAL A 48 11.56 -8.86 4.28
C VAL A 48 10.17 -8.22 4.19
N ALA A 49 10.07 -7.06 3.53
CA ALA A 49 8.80 -6.35 3.38
C ALA A 49 7.80 -7.13 2.51
N ASN A 50 8.26 -7.82 1.48
CA ASN A 50 7.40 -8.68 0.64
C ASN A 50 6.93 -9.91 1.41
N HIS A 51 7.81 -10.52 2.21
CA HIS A 51 7.46 -11.65 3.07
C HIS A 51 6.36 -11.26 4.07
N LEU A 52 6.54 -10.18 4.82
CA LEU A 52 5.52 -9.64 5.71
C LEU A 52 4.22 -9.29 4.99
N ASN A 53 4.30 -8.73 3.78
CA ASN A 53 3.11 -8.46 2.98
C ASN A 53 2.40 -9.73 2.51
N ASP A 54 3.12 -10.84 2.29
CA ASP A 54 2.49 -12.13 2.02
C ASP A 54 1.78 -12.68 3.26
N ILE A 55 2.40 -12.57 4.44
CA ILE A 55 1.78 -12.94 5.73
C ILE A 55 0.51 -12.12 5.96
N SER A 56 0.51 -10.82 5.65
CA SER A 56 -0.64 -9.94 5.87
C SER A 56 -1.90 -10.32 5.10
N LYS A 57 -1.81 -11.19 4.10
CA LYS A 57 -2.97 -11.66 3.32
C LYS A 57 -3.83 -12.65 4.11
N ASP A 58 -3.20 -13.44 4.96
CA ASP A 58 -3.85 -14.48 5.75
C ASP A 58 -3.92 -14.10 7.24
N HIS A 59 -2.88 -13.40 7.75
CA HIS A 59 -2.71 -13.02 9.15
C HIS A 59 -2.39 -11.53 9.33
N PRO A 60 -3.32 -10.62 8.94
CA PRO A 60 -3.06 -9.18 9.00
C PRO A 60 -2.80 -8.68 10.42
N GLU A 61 -3.56 -9.16 11.40
CA GLU A 61 -3.44 -8.75 12.79
C GLU A 61 -2.10 -9.16 13.39
N LEU A 62 -1.69 -10.41 13.17
CA LEU A 62 -0.41 -10.95 13.65
C LEU A 62 0.77 -10.15 13.07
N MET A 63 0.76 -9.88 11.77
CA MET A 63 1.79 -9.06 11.12
C MET A 63 1.86 -7.66 11.72
N LEU A 64 0.71 -7.03 11.97
CA LEU A 64 0.64 -5.71 12.60
C LEU A 64 1.11 -5.73 14.06
N ASP A 65 0.87 -6.83 14.80
CA ASP A 65 1.40 -7.01 16.15
C ASP A 65 2.93 -7.09 16.16
N TRP A 66 3.52 -7.78 15.19
CA TRP A 66 4.98 -7.81 15.04
C TRP A 66 5.54 -6.42 14.73
N LEU A 67 4.96 -5.72 13.76
CA LEU A 67 5.41 -4.38 13.39
C LEU A 67 5.25 -3.35 14.53
N ASN A 68 4.21 -3.50 15.36
CA ASN A 68 3.98 -2.60 16.50
C ASN A 68 5.06 -2.75 17.60
N ARG A 69 5.76 -3.88 17.65
CA ARG A 69 6.89 -4.12 18.56
C ARG A 69 8.23 -3.65 18.00
N TRP A 70 8.29 -3.29 16.72
CA TRP A 70 9.51 -2.80 16.11
C TRP A 70 9.77 -1.33 16.46
N ASP A 71 11.05 -0.98 16.58
CA ASP A 71 11.44 0.44 16.66
C ASP A 71 11.27 1.12 15.29
N LEU A 72 10.15 1.79 15.12
CA LEU A 72 9.84 2.54 13.90
C LEU A 72 10.50 3.94 13.85
N LYS A 73 11.30 4.33 14.86
CA LYS A 73 12.22 5.47 14.77
C LYS A 73 13.43 5.12 13.91
N ASN A 74 13.80 3.84 13.87
CA ASN A 74 14.80 3.37 12.93
C ASN A 74 14.27 3.45 11.49
N ALA A 75 14.90 4.26 10.65
CA ALA A 75 14.45 4.53 9.28
C ALA A 75 14.35 3.27 8.41
N ARG A 76 15.20 2.25 8.64
CA ARG A 76 15.19 0.99 7.89
C ARG A 76 14.02 0.12 8.28
N SER A 77 13.75 -0.03 9.58
CA SER A 77 12.58 -0.76 10.09
C SER A 77 11.28 -0.07 9.69
N ALA A 78 11.22 1.25 9.80
CA ALA A 78 10.05 2.04 9.36
C ALA A 78 9.78 1.86 7.86
N TRP A 79 10.83 1.81 7.04
CA TRP A 79 10.70 1.57 5.60
C TRP A 79 10.11 0.17 5.32
N ILE A 80 10.62 -0.87 5.99
CA ILE A 80 10.12 -2.24 5.86
C ILE A 80 8.64 -2.30 6.28
N ALA A 81 8.32 -1.79 7.46
CA ALA A 81 6.96 -1.79 8.00
C ALA A 81 5.99 -1.09 7.04
N ARG A 82 6.37 0.07 6.51
CA ARG A 82 5.57 0.83 5.55
C ARG A 82 5.34 0.08 4.26
N HIS A 83 6.40 -0.54 3.71
CA HIS A 83 6.32 -1.31 2.46
C HIS A 83 5.54 -2.62 2.64
N ALA A 84 5.69 -3.30 3.77
CA ALA A 84 4.93 -4.50 4.14
C ALA A 84 3.42 -4.22 4.24
N SER A 85 3.05 -3.10 4.85
CA SER A 85 1.65 -2.74 5.10
C SER A 85 0.94 -2.13 3.88
N ARG A 86 1.57 -2.05 2.72
CA ARG A 86 1.00 -1.36 1.53
C ARG A 86 -0.36 -1.89 1.08
N SER A 87 -0.58 -3.21 1.19
CA SER A 87 -1.86 -3.83 0.83
C SER A 87 -2.94 -3.49 1.85
N LEU A 88 -2.62 -3.54 3.14
CA LEU A 88 -3.55 -3.18 4.21
C LEU A 88 -3.93 -1.70 4.19
N ILE A 89 -2.97 -0.82 3.87
CA ILE A 89 -3.23 0.62 3.74
C ILE A 89 -4.18 0.87 2.56
N LYS A 90 -3.94 0.23 1.41
CA LYS A 90 -4.85 0.33 0.25
C LYS A 90 -6.25 -0.23 0.53
N ALA A 91 -6.34 -1.25 1.38
CA ALA A 91 -7.61 -1.81 1.82
C ALA A 91 -8.31 -0.97 2.91
N GLY A 92 -7.68 0.10 3.40
CA GLY A 92 -8.24 0.94 4.46
C GLY A 92 -8.22 0.30 5.85
N HIS A 93 -7.30 -0.64 6.11
CA HIS A 93 -7.25 -1.40 7.36
C HIS A 93 -7.01 -0.48 8.57
N PRO A 94 -7.93 -0.41 9.58
CA PRO A 94 -7.87 0.61 10.64
C PRO A 94 -6.61 0.56 11.50
N ARG A 95 -6.11 -0.65 11.82
CA ARG A 95 -4.89 -0.79 12.62
C ARG A 95 -3.64 -0.37 11.84
N SER A 96 -3.60 -0.62 10.52
CA SER A 96 -2.49 -0.14 9.70
C SER A 96 -2.45 1.39 9.65
N PHE A 97 -3.60 2.05 9.60
CA PHE A 97 -3.68 3.51 9.67
C PHE A 97 -3.16 4.03 11.01
N ARG A 98 -3.56 3.42 12.12
CA ARG A 98 -3.07 3.80 13.46
C ARG A 98 -1.57 3.63 13.60
N LEU A 99 -1.01 2.52 13.13
CA LEU A 99 0.43 2.24 13.19
C LEU A 99 1.26 3.32 12.51
N PHE A 100 0.77 3.91 11.41
CA PHE A 100 1.46 4.98 10.69
C PHE A 100 0.94 6.38 11.01
N GLY A 101 0.09 6.50 12.03
CA GLY A 101 -0.42 7.78 12.50
C GLY A 101 -1.41 8.47 11.56
N PHE A 102 -2.05 7.73 10.65
CA PHE A 102 -3.13 8.29 9.83
C PHE A 102 -4.40 8.50 10.64
N THR A 103 -5.14 9.54 10.29
CA THR A 103 -6.45 9.81 10.88
C THR A 103 -7.46 8.75 10.44
N ALA A 104 -8.01 8.01 11.41
CA ALA A 104 -8.90 6.88 11.12
C ALA A 104 -10.25 7.32 10.48
N LYS A 105 -10.78 8.46 10.92
CA LYS A 105 -12.02 9.06 10.39
C LYS A 105 -11.76 10.52 10.04
N PRO A 106 -11.20 10.80 8.85
CA PRO A 106 -10.86 12.17 8.48
C PRO A 106 -12.12 13.00 8.22
N ALA A 107 -12.19 14.18 8.81
CA ALA A 107 -13.22 15.18 8.54
C ALA A 107 -12.75 16.07 7.39
N VAL A 108 -13.14 15.75 6.17
CA VAL A 108 -12.70 16.46 4.96
C VAL A 108 -13.86 16.72 4.01
N LYS A 109 -13.73 17.77 3.19
CA LYS A 109 -14.63 18.08 2.06
C LYS A 109 -13.82 18.07 0.77
N ILE A 110 -14.35 17.39 -0.24
CA ILE A 110 -13.82 17.43 -1.61
C ILE A 110 -14.73 18.35 -2.41
N SER A 111 -14.14 19.24 -3.20
CA SER A 111 -14.85 20.15 -4.10
C SER A 111 -14.08 20.37 -5.41
N GLY A 112 -14.76 20.82 -6.45
CA GLY A 112 -14.15 21.14 -7.74
C GLY A 112 -13.51 19.92 -8.41
N PHE A 113 -14.12 18.74 -8.30
CA PHE A 113 -13.61 17.54 -8.98
C PHE A 113 -13.87 17.65 -10.48
N VAL A 114 -12.77 17.71 -11.25
CA VAL A 114 -12.79 17.81 -12.71
C VAL A 114 -11.93 16.70 -13.29
N VAL A 115 -12.42 16.08 -14.37
CA VAL A 115 -11.71 15.04 -15.13
C VAL A 115 -11.69 15.43 -16.60
N THR A 116 -10.53 15.42 -17.22
CA THR A 116 -10.34 15.81 -18.62
C THR A 116 -9.33 14.89 -19.32
N PRO A 117 -9.60 14.43 -20.55
CA PRO A 117 -10.86 14.56 -21.29
C PRO A 117 -11.93 13.57 -20.79
N ALA A 118 -13.21 13.86 -21.11
CA ALA A 118 -14.34 12.99 -20.73
C ALA A 118 -14.32 11.63 -21.49
N LYS A 119 -13.73 11.59 -22.69
CA LYS A 119 -13.53 10.37 -23.49
C LYS A 119 -12.08 10.26 -23.88
N LEU A 120 -11.53 9.06 -23.83
CA LEU A 120 -10.11 8.82 -24.03
C LEU A 120 -9.90 7.46 -24.69
N LYS A 121 -8.98 7.40 -25.65
CA LYS A 121 -8.50 6.12 -26.21
C LYS A 121 -7.45 5.51 -25.29
N LEU A 122 -7.31 4.19 -25.32
CA LEU A 122 -6.25 3.47 -24.63
C LEU A 122 -4.88 4.05 -25.03
N GLY A 123 -4.00 4.25 -24.05
CA GLY A 123 -2.70 4.91 -24.24
C GLY A 123 -2.73 6.44 -24.04
N GLY A 124 -3.91 7.04 -24.05
CA GLY A 124 -4.05 8.48 -23.80
C GLY A 124 -3.85 8.87 -22.34
N VAL A 125 -3.81 10.17 -22.07
CA VAL A 125 -3.55 10.74 -20.73
C VAL A 125 -4.82 11.38 -20.20
N LEU A 126 -5.29 10.89 -19.05
CA LEU A 126 -6.34 11.50 -18.26
C LEU A 126 -5.71 12.46 -17.24
N THR A 127 -6.32 13.61 -17.07
CA THR A 127 -5.99 14.54 -15.99
C THR A 127 -7.19 14.71 -15.10
N PHE A 128 -7.00 14.67 -13.78
CA PHE A 128 -8.05 15.05 -12.83
C PHE A 128 -7.48 15.97 -11.76
N SER A 129 -8.35 16.82 -11.22
CA SER A 129 -8.02 17.73 -10.12
C SER A 129 -9.21 17.94 -9.21
N PHE A 130 -8.92 18.29 -7.96
CA PHE A 130 -9.93 18.65 -6.96
C PHE A 130 -9.28 19.45 -5.83
N THR A 131 -10.10 20.08 -5.01
CA THR A 131 -9.68 20.73 -3.77
C THR A 131 -10.11 19.86 -2.58
N LEU A 132 -9.17 19.58 -1.68
CA LEU A 132 -9.39 18.88 -0.43
C LEU A 132 -9.30 19.90 0.72
N LYS A 133 -10.40 20.08 1.48
CA LYS A 133 -10.47 21.00 2.64
C LYS A 133 -10.61 20.18 3.93
N SER A 134 -9.83 20.52 4.95
CA SER A 134 -10.00 19.99 6.31
C SER A 134 -11.17 20.67 6.99
N LEU A 135 -12.08 19.85 7.55
CA LEU A 135 -13.16 20.32 8.42
C LEU A 135 -12.86 20.06 9.90
N ALA A 136 -11.70 19.47 10.21
CA ALA A 136 -11.29 19.17 11.57
C ALA A 136 -10.74 20.41 12.29
N ARG A 137 -10.81 20.36 13.61
CA ARG A 137 -10.23 21.39 14.51
C ARG A 137 -8.76 21.14 14.83
N LYS A 138 -8.21 19.99 14.42
CA LYS A 138 -6.81 19.59 14.63
C LYS A 138 -6.19 19.13 13.32
N PRO A 139 -4.85 19.17 13.17
CA PRO A 139 -4.19 18.64 11.99
C PRO A 139 -4.55 17.16 11.78
N GLN A 140 -4.72 16.76 10.53
CA GLN A 140 -5.05 15.40 10.10
C GLN A 140 -3.97 14.87 9.18
N LYS A 141 -3.41 13.69 9.48
CA LYS A 141 -2.55 12.96 8.54
C LYS A 141 -3.41 12.08 7.66
N LEU A 142 -3.35 12.30 6.38
CA LEU A 142 -4.22 11.71 5.37
C LEU A 142 -3.45 10.86 4.38
N ALA A 143 -4.00 9.71 4.03
CA ALA A 143 -3.67 8.97 2.82
C ALA A 143 -4.78 9.23 1.80
N VAL A 144 -4.44 9.84 0.67
CA VAL A 144 -5.37 10.13 -0.41
C VAL A 144 -5.05 9.19 -1.55
N ASP A 145 -6.02 8.37 -1.91
CA ASP A 145 -5.94 7.43 -3.01
C ASP A 145 -7.03 7.73 -4.04
N TYR A 146 -6.88 7.23 -5.26
CA TYR A 146 -7.92 7.25 -6.27
C TYR A 146 -8.15 5.85 -6.82
N ILE A 147 -9.36 5.61 -7.30
CA ILE A 147 -9.78 4.31 -7.83
C ILE A 147 -10.03 4.47 -9.33
N VAL A 148 -9.46 3.58 -10.12
CA VAL A 148 -9.83 3.40 -11.51
C VAL A 148 -10.66 2.13 -11.60
N HIS A 149 -11.89 2.26 -12.10
CA HIS A 149 -12.76 1.13 -12.36
C HIS A 149 -12.52 0.63 -13.79
N ASP A 150 -11.77 -0.46 -13.91
CA ASP A 150 -11.50 -1.11 -15.19
C ASP A 150 -12.64 -2.08 -15.55
N ARG A 151 -13.12 -2.04 -16.79
CA ARG A 151 -14.20 -2.92 -17.24
C ARG A 151 -13.61 -4.20 -17.86
N LYS A 152 -13.83 -5.33 -17.23
CA LYS A 152 -13.43 -6.63 -17.72
C LYS A 152 -14.24 -7.02 -18.97
N LYS A 153 -13.74 -8.01 -19.74
CA LYS A 153 -14.49 -8.61 -20.87
C LYS A 153 -15.87 -9.14 -20.46
N SER A 154 -16.01 -9.61 -19.21
CA SER A 154 -17.30 -10.05 -18.62
C SER A 154 -18.27 -8.90 -18.32
N GLY A 155 -17.91 -7.65 -18.54
CA GLY A 155 -18.71 -6.47 -18.20
C GLY A 155 -18.58 -6.01 -16.74
N GLN A 156 -18.01 -6.81 -15.86
CA GLN A 156 -17.80 -6.46 -14.45
C GLN A 156 -16.74 -5.36 -14.30
N LEU A 157 -16.97 -4.45 -13.35
CA LEU A 157 -15.99 -3.45 -12.96
C LEU A 157 -14.96 -4.05 -12.01
N ALA A 158 -13.68 -3.82 -12.28
CA ALA A 158 -12.56 -4.20 -11.43
C ALA A 158 -11.91 -2.94 -10.86
N PRO A 159 -12.14 -2.60 -9.57
CA PRO A 159 -11.52 -1.44 -8.96
C PRO A 159 -10.01 -1.66 -8.77
N LYS A 160 -9.21 -0.68 -9.14
CA LYS A 160 -7.78 -0.60 -8.86
C LYS A 160 -7.46 0.66 -8.11
N VAL A 161 -6.93 0.50 -6.90
CA VAL A 161 -6.56 1.60 -6.01
C VAL A 161 -5.13 2.04 -6.31
N PHE A 162 -4.97 3.34 -6.54
CA PHE A 162 -3.68 3.98 -6.77
C PHE A 162 -3.42 5.04 -5.69
N LYS A 163 -2.23 5.00 -5.11
CA LYS A 163 -1.79 6.05 -4.20
C LYS A 163 -1.67 7.37 -4.95
N LEU A 164 -2.30 8.41 -4.41
CA LEU A 164 -2.20 9.76 -4.95
C LEU A 164 -1.24 10.61 -4.11
N LYS A 165 -1.52 10.76 -2.82
CA LYS A 165 -0.72 11.60 -1.93
C LYS A 165 -0.87 11.19 -0.47
N GLU A 166 0.21 11.35 0.31
CA GLU A 166 0.15 11.40 1.76
C GLU A 166 0.46 12.82 2.20
N THR A 167 -0.35 13.36 3.10
CA THR A 167 -0.18 14.74 3.55
C THR A 167 -0.73 14.92 4.96
N THR A 168 -0.16 15.88 5.69
CA THR A 168 -0.78 16.40 6.91
C THR A 168 -1.46 17.70 6.57
N LEU A 169 -2.77 17.76 6.78
CA LEU A 169 -3.59 18.94 6.50
C LEU A 169 -3.93 19.63 7.82
N ALA A 170 -3.54 20.88 7.96
CA ALA A 170 -3.85 21.68 9.15
C ALA A 170 -5.36 21.89 9.30
N ALA A 171 -5.79 22.29 10.51
CA ALA A 171 -7.18 22.61 10.78
C ALA A 171 -7.69 23.69 9.81
N GLY A 172 -8.82 23.46 9.16
CA GLY A 172 -9.45 24.37 8.22
C GLY A 172 -8.70 24.61 6.89
N ALA A 173 -7.49 24.06 6.72
CA ALA A 173 -6.67 24.27 5.54
C ALA A 173 -7.25 23.57 4.30
N SER A 174 -6.92 24.10 3.14
CA SER A 174 -7.27 23.53 1.83
C SER A 174 -6.03 23.26 1.00
N ILE A 175 -6.06 22.20 0.19
CA ILE A 175 -5.01 21.87 -0.76
C ILE A 175 -5.62 21.48 -2.10
N ALA A 176 -5.08 22.03 -3.20
CA ALA A 176 -5.40 21.57 -4.53
C ALA A 176 -4.57 20.32 -4.86
N ILE A 177 -5.21 19.31 -5.39
CA ILE A 177 -4.58 18.04 -5.78
C ILE A 177 -4.92 17.80 -7.24
N GLY A 178 -3.88 17.51 -8.04
CA GLY A 178 -4.02 17.15 -9.44
C GLY A 178 -3.14 15.96 -9.80
N LYS A 179 -3.58 15.20 -10.79
CA LYS A 179 -2.86 14.03 -11.31
C LYS A 179 -3.06 13.88 -12.80
N ARG A 180 -1.96 13.56 -13.48
CA ARG A 180 -2.00 13.05 -14.86
C ARG A 180 -1.79 11.54 -14.81
N GLN A 181 -2.67 10.79 -15.45
CA GLN A 181 -2.63 9.34 -15.48
C GLN A 181 -2.72 8.85 -16.93
N ARG A 182 -1.70 8.13 -17.39
CA ARG A 182 -1.80 7.41 -18.66
C ARG A 182 -2.70 6.20 -18.45
N ILE A 183 -3.70 6.05 -19.30
CA ILE A 183 -4.62 4.90 -19.27
C ILE A 183 -4.04 3.80 -20.13
N THR A 184 -3.52 2.77 -19.48
CA THR A 184 -3.00 1.55 -20.11
C THR A 184 -3.90 0.39 -19.74
N ASN A 185 -3.71 -0.76 -20.39
CA ASN A 185 -4.38 -1.97 -19.95
C ASN A 185 -3.83 -2.40 -18.58
N PHE A 186 -4.55 -2.06 -17.51
CA PHE A 186 -4.14 -2.37 -16.15
C PHE A 186 -4.29 -3.86 -15.79
N THR A 187 -4.92 -4.67 -16.64
CA THR A 187 -5.21 -6.09 -16.39
C THR A 187 -4.29 -7.04 -17.15
N ALA A 188 -3.63 -6.59 -18.20
CA ALA A 188 -2.69 -7.43 -18.92
C ALA A 188 -1.41 -7.62 -18.08
N ARG A 189 -1.15 -8.83 -17.61
CA ARG A 189 0.23 -9.28 -17.46
C ARG A 189 0.81 -9.26 -18.88
N VAL A 190 1.79 -8.42 -19.11
CA VAL A 190 2.65 -8.59 -20.29
C VAL A 190 3.51 -9.79 -19.96
N ASP A 191 3.14 -10.96 -20.48
CA ASP A 191 4.05 -12.10 -20.54
C ASP A 191 5.13 -11.68 -21.54
N HIS A 192 6.27 -11.30 -21.04
CA HIS A 192 7.48 -11.17 -21.84
C HIS A 192 7.91 -12.60 -22.17
N ALA A 193 7.67 -13.01 -23.42
CA ALA A 193 8.29 -14.16 -24.03
C ALA A 193 9.80 -13.94 -24.17
#